data_a814fbc6ac66f1fba726af4b1f43ced2
#
_entry.id   a814fbc6ac66f1fba726af4b1f43ced2
#
_cell.length_a   1.000
_cell.length_b   1.000
_cell.length_c   1.000
_cell.angle_alpha   90.00
_cell.angle_beta   90.00
_cell.angle_gamma   90.00
#
_symmetry.space_group_name_H-M   'P 1'
#
loop_
_entity.id
_entity.type
_entity.pdbx_description
1 polymer ?
#
loop_
_entity_poly.entity_id
_entity_poly.type
_entity_poly.pdbx_seq_one_letter_code
_entity_poly.pdbx_strand_id
1 'polypeptide(L)'
;MAEFIVRPGPLPSHTGPLNAIPAPRATGRLALLASAWMAVSIASFVLMMVAARQLTARMATVEILFLRSLGALVILLALWPRLGAAAYATHRLHLHVIRNVIHFCGQYAWVWGITLAPLAVVTAIEFTTPVWVALLATVFLRERMVPHRWAAIMGGIAGVLAIVHPGASAFGPAALIVLSGAFCYAGAIMIAKTLLRTDRVTALVFYMSLLQLPLGFVGSLFVWVWPAWSDAPWIAAMGVTGLTAHYAMGKALSLGDASFVLPMDFLRLPCIALAAFVIYGERIDGWTMLGALLIFAGNYWSVRQESRPG
;
A
#
# COMPACT_ATOMS: atom_id res chain seq x y z
N MET A 1 -35.45 39.42 3.30
CA MET A 1 -34.09 39.37 3.84
C MET A 1 -33.19 38.73 2.80
N ALA A 2 -32.76 39.55 1.87
CA ALA A 2 -31.76 39.22 0.85
C ALA A 2 -30.39 39.58 1.43
N GLU A 3 -29.36 39.07 0.78
CA GLU A 3 -27.93 39.32 0.99
C GLU A 3 -27.20 38.26 1.82
N PHE A 4 -26.57 37.35 1.07
CA PHE A 4 -25.16 37.01 1.15
C PHE A 4 -24.83 35.95 0.05
N ILE A 5 -24.99 36.36 -1.22
CA ILE A 5 -24.36 35.62 -2.33
C ILE A 5 -22.99 36.29 -2.57
N VAL A 6 -21.96 35.73 -1.96
CA VAL A 6 -20.58 36.08 -2.32
C VAL A 6 -20.30 35.42 -3.66
N ARG A 7 -20.22 36.24 -4.72
CA ARG A 7 -19.73 35.86 -6.04
C ARG A 7 -18.25 35.45 -5.91
N PRO A 8 -17.82 34.26 -6.39
CA PRO A 8 -16.40 33.96 -6.48
C PRO A 8 -15.75 34.90 -7.47
N GLY A 9 -14.76 35.66 -7.01
CA GLY A 9 -13.90 36.47 -7.86
C GLY A 9 -13.11 35.61 -8.85
N PRO A 10 -12.62 36.22 -9.98
CA PRO A 10 -11.85 35.48 -10.99
C PRO A 10 -10.60 34.87 -10.36
N LEU A 11 -10.39 33.56 -10.62
CA LEU A 11 -9.19 32.85 -10.21
C LEU A 11 -7.95 33.52 -10.82
N PRO A 12 -6.91 33.81 -10.04
CA PRO A 12 -5.66 34.33 -10.59
C PRO A 12 -5.04 33.31 -11.53
N SER A 13 -4.71 33.74 -12.74
CA SER A 13 -3.96 32.96 -13.73
C SER A 13 -2.50 32.80 -13.29
N HIS A 14 -2.20 31.78 -12.49
CA HIS A 14 -0.83 31.43 -12.17
C HIS A 14 -0.20 30.56 -13.26
N THR A 15 0.41 31.24 -14.25
CA THR A 15 1.41 30.65 -15.18
C THR A 15 2.82 30.78 -14.59
N GLY A 16 3.01 30.35 -13.35
CA GLY A 16 4.33 30.23 -12.74
C GLY A 16 4.67 28.73 -12.57
N PRO A 17 5.96 28.33 -12.53
CA PRO A 17 6.33 26.97 -12.20
C PRO A 17 5.71 26.64 -10.85
N LEU A 18 5.05 25.47 -10.76
CA LEU A 18 4.44 24.96 -9.53
C LEU A 18 5.54 24.73 -8.48
N ASN A 19 5.96 25.79 -7.84
CA ASN A 19 6.69 25.71 -6.59
C ASN A 19 5.74 25.04 -5.62
N ALA A 20 6.08 23.80 -5.26
CA ALA A 20 5.40 23.06 -4.22
C ALA A 20 5.30 23.99 -3.00
N ILE A 21 4.09 24.30 -2.56
CA ILE A 21 3.86 24.96 -1.27
C ILE A 21 4.58 24.08 -0.25
N PRO A 22 5.61 24.58 0.46
CA PRO A 22 6.29 23.76 1.45
C PRO A 22 5.24 23.33 2.46
N ALA A 23 5.04 22.02 2.59
CA ALA A 23 4.17 21.49 3.63
C ALA A 23 4.65 22.06 4.97
N PRO A 24 3.75 22.58 5.82
CA PRO A 24 4.15 23.15 7.10
C PRO A 24 4.93 22.07 7.86
N ARG A 25 6.17 22.37 8.27
CA ARG A 25 6.98 21.48 9.11
C ARG A 25 6.11 21.05 10.27
N ALA A 26 5.87 19.73 10.36
CA ALA A 26 4.98 19.17 11.36
C ALA A 26 5.43 19.65 12.74
N THR A 27 4.60 20.44 13.42
CA THR A 27 4.80 20.76 14.85
C THR A 27 4.88 19.44 15.60
N GLY A 28 5.61 19.34 16.70
CA GLY A 28 5.84 18.08 17.42
C GLY A 28 4.57 17.26 17.67
N ARG A 29 3.41 17.92 17.86
CA ARG A 29 2.10 17.29 17.99
C ARG A 29 1.61 16.61 16.68
N LEU A 30 1.80 17.24 15.54
CA LEU A 30 1.41 16.65 14.24
C LEU A 30 2.30 15.47 13.88
N ALA A 31 3.61 15.56 14.15
CA ALA A 31 4.54 14.45 13.98
C ALA A 31 4.16 13.25 14.86
N LEU A 32 3.79 13.48 16.11
CA LEU A 32 3.32 12.42 17.02
C LEU A 32 2.02 11.76 16.52
N LEU A 33 1.07 12.55 16.03
CA LEU A 33 -0.19 12.03 15.47
C LEU A 33 0.08 11.24 14.18
N ALA A 34 0.97 11.71 13.30
CA ALA A 34 1.37 10.99 12.09
C ALA A 34 2.02 9.65 12.45
N SER A 35 2.92 9.63 13.47
CA SER A 35 3.54 8.41 13.96
C SER A 35 2.52 7.43 14.57
N ALA A 36 1.54 7.93 15.32
CA ALA A 36 0.48 7.08 15.86
C ALA A 36 -0.37 6.44 14.75
N TRP A 37 -0.75 7.20 13.72
CA TRP A 37 -1.45 6.65 12.55
C TRP A 37 -0.59 5.64 11.80
N MET A 38 0.72 5.90 11.69
CA MET A 38 1.63 4.96 11.06
C MET A 38 1.77 3.65 11.84
N ALA A 39 1.83 3.72 13.19
CA ALA A 39 1.81 2.53 14.03
C ALA A 39 0.53 1.70 13.85
N VAL A 40 -0.64 2.35 13.74
CA VAL A 40 -1.92 1.68 13.42
C VAL A 40 -1.85 1.02 12.03
N SER A 41 -1.27 1.70 11.04
CA SER A 41 -1.09 1.14 9.70
C SER A 41 -0.21 -0.11 9.72
N ILE A 42 0.95 -0.03 10.35
CA ILE A 42 1.89 -1.15 10.48
C ILE A 42 1.22 -2.35 11.18
N ALA A 43 0.61 -2.12 12.33
CA ALA A 43 -0.09 -3.19 13.07
C ALA A 43 -1.20 -3.83 12.23
N SER A 44 -1.94 -3.02 11.48
CA SER A 44 -2.99 -3.50 10.57
C SER A 44 -2.40 -4.34 9.42
N PHE A 45 -1.30 -3.91 8.80
CA PHE A 45 -0.63 -4.71 7.75
C PHE A 45 -0.07 -6.02 8.29
N VAL A 46 0.54 -6.02 9.48
CA VAL A 46 1.03 -7.24 10.13
C VAL A 46 -0.11 -8.22 10.37
N LEU A 47 -1.21 -7.75 10.98
CA LEU A 47 -2.37 -8.60 11.24
C LEU A 47 -3.04 -9.07 9.93
N MET A 48 -3.12 -8.21 8.91
CA MET A 48 -3.63 -8.58 7.59
C MET A 48 -2.79 -9.71 6.96
N MET A 49 -1.48 -9.64 7.08
CA MET A 49 -0.58 -10.66 6.53
C MET A 49 -0.71 -11.99 7.26
N VAL A 50 -0.81 -11.97 8.59
CA VAL A 50 -1.08 -13.17 9.40
C VAL A 50 -2.44 -13.76 9.04
N ALA A 51 -3.49 -12.94 8.94
CA ALA A 51 -4.82 -13.39 8.56
C ALA A 51 -4.84 -14.01 7.15
N ALA A 52 -4.16 -13.37 6.18
CA ALA A 52 -4.01 -13.91 4.83
C ALA A 52 -3.33 -15.29 4.86
N ARG A 53 -2.23 -15.45 5.59
CA ARG A 53 -1.51 -16.73 5.72
C ARG A 53 -2.40 -17.82 6.32
N GLN A 54 -3.21 -17.51 7.33
CA GLN A 54 -4.14 -18.48 7.94
C GLN A 54 -5.22 -18.90 6.93
N LEU A 55 -5.80 -17.96 6.20
CA LEU A 55 -6.86 -18.25 5.25
C LEU A 55 -6.35 -19.00 4.01
N THR A 56 -5.12 -18.73 3.54
CA THR A 56 -4.52 -19.45 2.39
C THR A 56 -4.32 -20.93 2.62
N ALA A 57 -4.40 -21.42 3.85
CA ALA A 57 -4.38 -22.85 4.16
C ALA A 57 -5.63 -23.61 3.64
N ARG A 58 -6.74 -22.89 3.40
CA ARG A 58 -8.04 -23.50 3.07
C ARG A 58 -8.74 -22.83 1.90
N MET A 59 -8.49 -21.56 1.67
CA MET A 59 -9.21 -20.72 0.72
C MET A 59 -8.31 -20.30 -0.43
N ALA A 60 -8.89 -20.17 -1.61
CA ALA A 60 -8.19 -19.63 -2.76
C ALA A 60 -7.93 -18.11 -2.61
N THR A 61 -6.86 -17.64 -3.22
CA THR A 61 -6.46 -16.21 -3.17
C THR A 61 -7.59 -15.25 -3.57
N VAL A 62 -8.33 -15.56 -4.63
CA VAL A 62 -9.45 -14.72 -5.11
C VAL A 62 -10.60 -14.65 -4.11
N GLU A 63 -10.87 -15.74 -3.42
CA GLU A 63 -11.90 -15.83 -2.38
C GLU A 63 -11.54 -14.99 -1.16
N ILE A 64 -10.28 -15.04 -0.71
CA ILE A 64 -9.76 -14.20 0.36
C ILE A 64 -9.91 -12.71 0.00
N LEU A 65 -9.57 -12.34 -1.23
CA LEU A 65 -9.69 -10.96 -1.71
C LEU A 65 -11.14 -10.49 -1.84
N PHE A 66 -12.05 -11.40 -2.23
CA PHE A 66 -13.48 -11.14 -2.24
C PHE A 66 -14.00 -10.84 -0.82
N LEU A 67 -13.73 -11.75 0.14
CA LEU A 67 -14.19 -11.61 1.52
C LEU A 67 -13.60 -10.37 2.21
N ARG A 68 -12.33 -10.06 1.93
CA ARG A 68 -11.67 -8.82 2.38
C ARG A 68 -12.41 -7.58 1.85
N SER A 69 -12.71 -7.55 0.55
CA SER A 69 -13.40 -6.42 -0.08
C SER A 69 -14.83 -6.28 0.42
N LEU A 70 -15.52 -7.40 0.63
CA LEU A 70 -16.86 -7.45 1.21
C LEU A 70 -16.86 -6.88 2.63
N GLY A 71 -15.97 -7.36 3.49
CA GLY A 71 -15.87 -6.89 4.87
C GLY A 71 -15.56 -5.40 4.97
N ALA A 72 -14.60 -4.91 4.17
CA ALA A 72 -14.26 -3.49 4.12
C ALA A 72 -15.45 -2.64 3.60
N LEU A 73 -16.16 -3.11 2.57
CA LEU A 73 -17.32 -2.41 2.02
C LEU A 73 -18.47 -2.34 3.02
N VAL A 74 -18.77 -3.43 3.73
CA VAL A 74 -19.79 -3.46 4.79
C VAL A 74 -19.49 -2.41 5.86
N ILE A 75 -18.23 -2.32 6.31
CA ILE A 75 -17.82 -1.31 7.30
C ILE A 75 -18.02 0.11 6.74
N LEU A 76 -17.62 0.37 5.51
CA LEU A 76 -17.74 1.70 4.89
C LEU A 76 -19.19 2.09 4.68
N LEU A 77 -20.06 1.15 4.31
CA LEU A 77 -21.52 1.37 4.19
C LEU A 77 -22.16 1.61 5.56
N ALA A 78 -21.73 0.90 6.60
CA ALA A 78 -22.19 1.15 7.96
C ALA A 78 -21.77 2.54 8.48
N LEU A 79 -20.64 3.07 8.01
CA LEU A 79 -20.17 4.42 8.33
C LEU A 79 -20.78 5.51 7.46
N TRP A 80 -21.49 5.15 6.37
CA TRP A 80 -22.08 6.11 5.44
C TRP A 80 -22.93 7.19 6.09
N PRO A 81 -23.85 6.87 7.04
CA PRO A 81 -24.68 7.90 7.70
C PRO A 81 -23.86 8.93 8.46
N ARG A 82 -22.67 8.56 8.96
CA ARG A 82 -21.79 9.46 9.74
C ARG A 82 -20.87 10.28 8.85
N LEU A 83 -20.41 9.73 7.72
CA LEU A 83 -19.42 10.37 6.85
C LEU A 83 -20.07 11.23 5.76
N GLY A 84 -21.32 10.92 5.38
CA GLY A 84 -22.09 11.60 4.35
C GLY A 84 -21.58 11.29 2.92
N ALA A 85 -22.44 11.52 1.92
CA ALA A 85 -22.16 11.20 0.52
C ALA A 85 -20.91 11.93 -0.04
N ALA A 86 -20.62 13.14 0.44
CA ALA A 86 -19.47 13.92 0.00
C ALA A 86 -18.11 13.28 0.34
N ALA A 87 -18.06 12.33 1.31
CA ALA A 87 -16.85 11.61 1.64
C ALA A 87 -16.47 10.57 0.57
N TYR A 88 -17.44 10.16 -0.25
CA TYR A 88 -17.32 9.11 -1.26
C TYR A 88 -17.39 9.66 -2.69
N ALA A 89 -17.58 10.98 -2.85
CA ALA A 89 -17.73 11.59 -4.16
C ALA A 89 -16.44 11.54 -4.97
N THR A 90 -16.56 11.25 -6.26
CA THR A 90 -15.49 11.36 -7.26
C THR A 90 -16.03 11.83 -8.60
N HIS A 91 -15.22 12.56 -9.34
CA HIS A 91 -15.46 12.90 -10.76
C HIS A 91 -14.53 12.13 -11.70
N ARG A 92 -13.71 11.20 -11.16
CA ARG A 92 -12.66 10.47 -11.89
C ARG A 92 -12.81 8.96 -11.76
N LEU A 93 -14.05 8.45 -11.91
CA LEU A 93 -14.36 7.03 -11.74
C LEU A 93 -13.48 6.13 -12.62
N HIS A 94 -13.18 6.55 -13.86
CA HIS A 94 -12.30 5.80 -14.76
C HIS A 94 -10.90 5.55 -14.18
N LEU A 95 -10.32 6.55 -13.48
CA LEU A 95 -9.04 6.36 -12.80
C LEU A 95 -9.15 5.42 -11.61
N HIS A 96 -10.26 5.46 -10.87
CA HIS A 96 -10.52 4.46 -9.83
C HIS A 96 -10.60 3.05 -10.41
N VAL A 97 -11.29 2.86 -11.55
CA VAL A 97 -11.39 1.54 -12.21
C VAL A 97 -10.01 1.03 -12.60
N ILE A 98 -9.23 1.82 -13.35
CA ILE A 98 -7.88 1.43 -13.80
C ILE A 98 -6.98 1.11 -12.59
N ARG A 99 -6.96 2.01 -11.59
CA ARG A 99 -6.19 1.82 -10.37
C ARG A 99 -6.56 0.52 -9.66
N ASN A 100 -7.86 0.23 -9.53
CA ASN A 100 -8.30 -0.91 -8.74
C ASN A 100 -8.13 -2.24 -9.45
N VAL A 101 -8.20 -2.28 -10.78
CA VAL A 101 -7.80 -3.47 -11.56
C VAL A 101 -6.31 -3.76 -11.35
N ILE A 102 -5.44 -2.77 -11.54
CA ILE A 102 -3.99 -2.94 -11.35
C ILE A 102 -3.68 -3.31 -9.89
N HIS A 103 -4.31 -2.64 -8.93
CA HIS A 103 -4.11 -2.91 -7.50
C HIS A 103 -4.60 -4.32 -7.11
N PHE A 104 -5.69 -4.80 -7.70
CA PHE A 104 -6.19 -6.16 -7.48
C PHE A 104 -5.20 -7.22 -7.98
N CYS A 105 -4.60 -7.01 -9.16
CA CYS A 105 -3.52 -7.87 -9.65
C CYS A 105 -2.33 -7.90 -8.67
N GLY A 106 -1.95 -6.74 -8.14
CA GLY A 106 -0.91 -6.64 -7.12
C GLY A 106 -1.25 -7.41 -5.84
N GLN A 107 -2.48 -7.28 -5.36
CA GLN A 107 -2.96 -8.00 -4.17
C GLN A 107 -3.04 -9.51 -4.41
N TYR A 108 -3.48 -9.91 -5.60
CA TYR A 108 -3.50 -11.32 -5.96
C TYR A 108 -2.09 -11.92 -5.93
N ALA A 109 -1.13 -11.26 -6.58
CA ALA A 109 0.26 -11.68 -6.58
C ALA A 109 0.86 -11.70 -5.15
N TRP A 110 0.50 -10.73 -4.30
CA TRP A 110 0.95 -10.66 -2.92
C TRP A 110 0.38 -11.82 -2.06
N VAL A 111 -0.94 -12.06 -2.09
CA VAL A 111 -1.54 -13.17 -1.35
C VAL A 111 -1.04 -14.52 -1.88
N TRP A 112 -0.89 -14.65 -3.20
CA TRP A 112 -0.31 -15.87 -3.78
C TRP A 112 1.15 -16.05 -3.36
N GLY A 113 1.95 -14.99 -3.34
CA GLY A 113 3.32 -15.01 -2.83
C GLY A 113 3.43 -15.50 -1.39
N ILE A 114 2.45 -15.15 -0.53
CA ILE A 114 2.37 -15.64 0.85
C ILE A 114 2.26 -17.17 0.91
N THR A 115 1.67 -17.84 -0.08
CA THR A 115 1.60 -19.31 -0.13
C THR A 115 2.90 -19.97 -0.55
N LEU A 116 3.79 -19.23 -1.19
CA LEU A 116 4.99 -19.75 -1.84
C LEU A 116 6.30 -19.42 -1.11
N ALA A 117 6.31 -18.41 -0.23
CA ALA A 117 7.50 -17.94 0.44
C ALA A 117 7.22 -17.49 1.88
N PRO A 118 8.26 -17.44 2.75
CA PRO A 118 8.15 -16.88 4.10
C PRO A 118 7.65 -15.44 4.09
N LEU A 119 6.88 -15.04 5.12
CA LEU A 119 6.25 -13.73 5.19
C LEU A 119 7.25 -12.58 5.13
N ALA A 120 8.40 -12.73 5.78
CA ALA A 120 9.47 -11.74 5.75
C ALA A 120 10.05 -11.53 4.33
N VAL A 121 10.20 -12.62 3.57
CA VAL A 121 10.69 -12.59 2.17
C VAL A 121 9.69 -11.85 1.27
N VAL A 122 8.40 -12.20 1.36
CA VAL A 122 7.35 -11.52 0.59
C VAL A 122 7.35 -10.03 0.90
N THR A 123 7.44 -9.64 2.17
CA THR A 123 7.47 -8.23 2.58
C THR A 123 8.73 -7.51 2.09
N ALA A 124 9.89 -8.14 2.18
CA ALA A 124 11.14 -7.54 1.73
C ALA A 124 11.10 -7.27 0.21
N ILE A 125 10.58 -8.20 -0.59
CA ILE A 125 10.42 -8.01 -2.03
C ILE A 125 9.35 -6.94 -2.33
N GLU A 126 8.25 -6.90 -1.60
CA GLU A 126 7.23 -5.84 -1.73
C GLU A 126 7.83 -4.44 -1.53
N PHE A 127 8.81 -4.28 -0.64
CA PHE A 127 9.50 -3.00 -0.43
C PHE A 127 10.36 -2.53 -1.60
N THR A 128 10.43 -3.27 -2.70
CA THR A 128 10.93 -2.75 -3.98
C THR A 128 9.92 -1.83 -4.69
N THR A 129 8.68 -1.73 -4.21
CA THR A 129 7.63 -0.86 -4.80
C THR A 129 8.11 0.57 -5.06
N PRO A 130 8.84 1.28 -4.18
CA PRO A 130 9.37 2.61 -4.46
C PRO A 130 10.33 2.65 -5.66
N VAL A 131 11.10 1.58 -5.88
CA VAL A 131 11.98 1.45 -7.07
C VAL A 131 11.16 1.47 -8.35
N TRP A 132 10.07 0.69 -8.37
CA TRP A 132 9.14 0.65 -9.50
C TRP A 132 8.43 1.98 -9.69
N VAL A 133 8.03 2.67 -8.60
CA VAL A 133 7.46 4.02 -8.67
C VAL A 133 8.43 4.98 -9.34
N ALA A 134 9.73 4.97 -8.97
CA ALA A 134 10.74 5.83 -9.57
C ALA A 134 10.95 5.55 -11.07
N LEU A 135 10.97 4.26 -11.46
CA LEU A 135 11.07 3.85 -12.86
C LEU A 135 9.84 4.29 -13.67
N LEU A 136 8.64 4.04 -13.18
CA LEU A 136 7.40 4.42 -13.84
C LEU A 136 7.27 5.95 -13.95
N ALA A 137 7.66 6.72 -12.92
CA ALA A 137 7.66 8.18 -12.97
C ALA A 137 8.59 8.71 -14.07
N THR A 138 9.75 8.08 -14.24
CA THR A 138 10.67 8.46 -15.33
C THR A 138 10.09 8.20 -16.72
N VAL A 139 9.45 7.04 -16.91
CA VAL A 139 8.89 6.64 -18.22
C VAL A 139 7.62 7.42 -18.54
N PHE A 140 6.66 7.51 -17.63
CA PHE A 140 5.34 8.08 -17.88
C PHE A 140 5.24 9.57 -17.61
N LEU A 141 5.95 10.08 -16.59
CA LEU A 141 5.96 11.51 -16.26
C LEU A 141 7.14 12.25 -16.86
N ARG A 142 8.04 11.53 -17.57
CA ARG A 142 9.29 12.06 -18.16
C ARG A 142 10.13 12.85 -17.13
N GLU A 143 10.07 12.43 -15.88
CA GLU A 143 10.90 12.99 -14.82
C GLU A 143 12.37 12.63 -15.05
N ARG A 144 13.27 13.56 -14.76
CA ARG A 144 14.71 13.30 -14.87
C ARG A 144 15.15 12.32 -13.78
N MET A 145 15.94 11.33 -14.19
CA MET A 145 16.59 10.41 -13.26
C MET A 145 17.72 11.13 -12.53
N VAL A 146 17.52 11.34 -11.25
CA VAL A 146 18.50 11.96 -10.36
C VAL A 146 19.31 10.88 -9.62
N PRO A 147 20.57 11.17 -9.18
CA PRO A 147 21.47 10.17 -8.59
C PRO A 147 20.89 9.38 -7.43
N HIS A 148 20.09 10.00 -6.58
CA HIS A 148 19.49 9.31 -5.43
C HIS A 148 18.40 8.30 -5.84
N ARG A 149 17.68 8.50 -6.96
CA ARG A 149 16.75 7.50 -7.51
C ARG A 149 17.50 6.30 -8.09
N TRP A 150 18.66 6.54 -8.73
CA TRP A 150 19.55 5.46 -9.15
C TRP A 150 20.01 4.61 -7.97
N ALA A 151 20.38 5.24 -6.86
CA ALA A 151 20.77 4.50 -5.66
C ALA A 151 19.64 3.62 -5.10
N ALA A 152 18.39 4.11 -5.11
CA ALA A 152 17.23 3.30 -4.73
C ALA A 152 17.04 2.09 -5.65
N ILE A 153 17.19 2.28 -6.98
CA ILE A 153 17.08 1.22 -7.98
C ILE A 153 18.16 0.17 -7.78
N MET A 154 19.43 0.60 -7.65
CA MET A 154 20.55 -0.31 -7.45
C MET A 154 20.46 -1.06 -6.12
N GLY A 155 20.08 -0.37 -5.04
CA GLY A 155 19.82 -0.98 -3.73
C GLY A 155 18.67 -1.98 -3.79
N GLY A 156 17.60 -1.65 -4.53
CA GLY A 156 16.47 -2.54 -4.75
C GLY A 156 16.87 -3.81 -5.51
N ILE A 157 17.58 -3.68 -6.62
CA ILE A 157 18.05 -4.82 -7.43
C ILE A 157 19.03 -5.69 -6.60
N ALA A 158 20.04 -5.08 -5.99
CA ALA A 158 21.02 -5.81 -5.18
C ALA A 158 20.34 -6.52 -3.99
N GLY A 159 19.36 -5.87 -3.37
CA GLY A 159 18.59 -6.45 -2.27
C GLY A 159 17.76 -7.65 -2.69
N VAL A 160 17.04 -7.55 -3.82
CA VAL A 160 16.29 -8.71 -4.36
C VAL A 160 17.23 -9.85 -4.72
N LEU A 161 18.37 -9.58 -5.37
CA LEU A 161 19.36 -10.61 -5.71
C LEU A 161 19.93 -11.29 -4.45
N ALA A 162 20.13 -10.55 -3.36
CA ALA A 162 20.54 -11.12 -2.09
C ALA A 162 19.45 -12.03 -1.50
N ILE A 163 18.16 -11.63 -1.55
CA ILE A 163 17.04 -12.43 -1.05
C ILE A 163 16.85 -13.71 -1.87
N VAL A 164 17.01 -13.61 -3.18
CA VAL A 164 16.73 -14.70 -4.15
C VAL A 164 18.01 -15.48 -4.51
N HIS A 165 19.01 -15.48 -3.64
CA HIS A 165 20.28 -16.22 -3.85
C HIS A 165 20.05 -17.73 -4.08
N PRO A 166 20.94 -18.43 -4.78
CA PRO A 166 20.85 -19.87 -4.95
C PRO A 166 20.75 -20.61 -3.61
N GLY A 167 19.73 -21.46 -3.47
CA GLY A 167 19.43 -22.14 -2.20
C GLY A 167 18.42 -21.43 -1.29
N ALA A 168 17.97 -20.21 -1.64
CA ALA A 168 16.88 -19.55 -0.92
C ALA A 168 15.53 -20.24 -1.19
N SER A 169 14.67 -20.32 -0.17
CA SER A 169 13.30 -20.81 -0.30
C SER A 169 12.44 -19.98 -1.28
N ALA A 170 12.83 -18.74 -1.52
CA ALA A 170 12.17 -17.82 -2.46
C ALA A 170 12.78 -17.84 -3.88
N PHE A 171 13.76 -18.72 -4.15
CA PHE A 171 14.34 -18.81 -5.49
C PHE A 171 13.33 -19.41 -6.48
N GLY A 172 13.08 -18.73 -7.59
CA GLY A 172 12.19 -19.19 -8.64
C GLY A 172 10.88 -18.39 -8.77
N PRO A 173 9.74 -19.04 -9.08
CA PRO A 173 8.47 -18.37 -9.41
C PRO A 173 7.94 -17.43 -8.32
N ALA A 174 8.16 -17.75 -7.05
CA ALA A 174 7.68 -16.95 -5.91
C ALA A 174 8.18 -15.50 -5.96
N ALA A 175 9.48 -15.30 -6.20
CA ALA A 175 10.06 -13.96 -6.28
C ALA A 175 9.48 -13.16 -7.45
N LEU A 176 9.32 -13.78 -8.62
CA LEU A 176 8.76 -13.12 -9.81
C LEU A 176 7.30 -12.71 -9.58
N ILE A 177 6.51 -13.57 -8.92
CA ILE A 177 5.12 -13.28 -8.58
C ILE A 177 5.05 -12.06 -7.65
N VAL A 178 5.84 -12.04 -6.58
CA VAL A 178 5.82 -10.91 -5.62
C VAL A 178 6.37 -9.62 -6.25
N LEU A 179 7.41 -9.71 -7.09
CA LEU A 179 7.93 -8.57 -7.85
C LEU A 179 6.89 -7.99 -8.81
N SER A 180 6.13 -8.84 -9.50
CA SER A 180 5.01 -8.39 -10.35
C SER A 180 3.94 -7.67 -9.52
N GLY A 181 3.68 -8.15 -8.30
CA GLY A 181 2.82 -7.51 -7.33
C GLY A 181 3.31 -6.12 -6.93
N ALA A 182 4.59 -5.99 -6.61
CA ALA A 182 5.23 -4.71 -6.27
C ALA A 182 5.16 -3.70 -7.44
N PHE A 183 5.36 -4.16 -8.67
CA PHE A 183 5.18 -3.36 -9.88
C PHE A 183 3.74 -2.86 -10.05
N CYS A 184 2.75 -3.75 -9.87
CA CYS A 184 1.33 -3.38 -9.89
C CYS A 184 0.99 -2.36 -8.80
N TYR A 185 1.51 -2.53 -7.58
CA TYR A 185 1.33 -1.56 -6.51
C TYR A 185 1.92 -0.19 -6.87
N ALA A 186 3.09 -0.16 -7.50
CA ALA A 186 3.69 1.09 -7.95
C ALA A 186 2.80 1.85 -8.95
N GLY A 187 2.24 1.15 -9.94
CA GLY A 187 1.27 1.74 -10.87
C GLY A 187 0.02 2.26 -10.18
N ALA A 188 -0.54 1.48 -9.26
CA ALA A 188 -1.71 1.87 -8.47
C ALA A 188 -1.43 3.09 -7.57
N ILE A 189 -0.22 3.19 -6.97
CA ILE A 189 0.20 4.34 -6.17
C ILE A 189 0.31 5.61 -7.02
N MET A 190 0.84 5.54 -8.23
CA MET A 190 0.93 6.70 -9.12
C MET A 190 -0.46 7.26 -9.47
N ILE A 191 -1.41 6.37 -9.78
CA ILE A 191 -2.80 6.79 -10.05
C ILE A 191 -3.46 7.31 -8.76
N ALA A 192 -3.22 6.69 -7.60
CA ALA A 192 -3.73 7.16 -6.32
C ALA A 192 -3.26 8.58 -5.99
N LYS A 193 -1.98 8.91 -6.24
CA LYS A 193 -1.46 10.29 -6.07
C LYS A 193 -2.24 11.31 -6.91
N THR A 194 -2.65 10.93 -8.11
CA THR A 194 -3.45 11.80 -8.99
C THR A 194 -4.89 11.95 -8.47
N LEU A 195 -5.49 10.88 -7.97
CA LEU A 195 -6.83 10.89 -7.38
C LEU A 195 -6.88 11.72 -6.10
N LEU A 196 -5.90 11.57 -5.21
CA LEU A 196 -5.84 12.29 -3.93
C LEU A 196 -5.68 13.82 -4.06
N ARG A 197 -5.47 14.34 -5.28
CA ARG A 197 -5.53 15.79 -5.53
C ARG A 197 -6.96 16.35 -5.48
N THR A 198 -7.95 15.50 -5.73
CA THR A 198 -9.37 15.90 -5.81
C THR A 198 -10.27 15.09 -4.88
N ASP A 199 -9.91 13.86 -4.60
CA ASP A 199 -10.72 12.91 -3.88
C ASP A 199 -10.19 12.70 -2.44
N ARG A 200 -11.08 12.39 -1.53
CA ARG A 200 -10.71 12.09 -0.14
C ARG A 200 -10.16 10.66 -0.02
N VAL A 201 -9.33 10.43 1.00
CA VAL A 201 -8.82 9.09 1.33
C VAL A 201 -9.97 8.09 1.50
N THR A 202 -11.10 8.52 2.07
CA THR A 202 -12.31 7.70 2.23
C THR A 202 -12.85 7.22 0.89
N ALA A 203 -12.92 8.11 -0.13
CA ALA A 203 -13.34 7.72 -1.47
C ALA A 203 -12.37 6.71 -2.08
N LEU A 204 -11.06 6.89 -1.88
CA LEU A 204 -10.05 5.99 -2.41
C LEU A 204 -10.23 4.55 -1.87
N VAL A 205 -10.45 4.38 -0.56
CA VAL A 205 -10.66 3.06 0.05
C VAL A 205 -12.06 2.49 -0.24
N PHE A 206 -13.07 3.35 -0.39
CA PHE A 206 -14.41 2.95 -0.78
C PHE A 206 -14.43 2.34 -2.18
N TYR A 207 -13.92 3.06 -3.19
CA TYR A 207 -13.84 2.54 -4.56
C TYR A 207 -12.88 1.35 -4.67
N MET A 208 -11.87 1.24 -3.80
CA MET A 208 -11.04 0.05 -3.71
C MET A 208 -11.89 -1.17 -3.34
N SER A 209 -12.68 -1.07 -2.29
CA SER A 209 -13.51 -2.19 -1.84
C SER A 209 -14.65 -2.48 -2.83
N LEU A 210 -15.31 -1.44 -3.36
CA LEU A 210 -16.44 -1.57 -4.28
C LEU A 210 -16.05 -2.19 -5.62
N LEU A 211 -14.95 -1.74 -6.24
CA LEU A 211 -14.53 -2.19 -7.57
C LEU A 211 -13.77 -3.52 -7.54
N GLN A 212 -13.10 -3.85 -6.44
CA GLN A 212 -12.42 -5.14 -6.28
C GLN A 212 -13.38 -6.26 -5.87
N LEU A 213 -14.52 -5.93 -5.27
CA LEU A 213 -15.54 -6.93 -4.90
C LEU A 213 -15.96 -7.81 -6.08
N PRO A 214 -16.44 -7.26 -7.22
CA PRO A 214 -16.83 -8.08 -8.37
C PRO A 214 -15.66 -8.86 -8.98
N LEU A 215 -14.44 -8.32 -8.97
CA LEU A 215 -13.27 -9.03 -9.46
C LEU A 215 -12.97 -10.28 -8.63
N GLY A 216 -13.00 -10.15 -7.31
CA GLY A 216 -12.86 -11.29 -6.39
C GLY A 216 -14.04 -12.25 -6.48
N PHE A 217 -15.29 -11.74 -6.56
CA PHE A 217 -16.48 -12.56 -6.65
C PHE A 217 -16.48 -13.47 -7.87
N VAL A 218 -16.25 -12.90 -9.06
CA VAL A 218 -16.24 -13.69 -10.31
C VAL A 218 -15.17 -14.77 -10.26
N GLY A 219 -13.97 -14.44 -9.79
CA GLY A 219 -12.91 -15.45 -9.62
C GLY A 219 -13.24 -16.53 -8.59
N SER A 220 -13.91 -16.16 -7.50
CA SER A 220 -14.26 -17.10 -6.42
C SER A 220 -15.33 -18.12 -6.82
N LEU A 221 -16.18 -17.82 -7.80
CA LEU A 221 -17.22 -18.74 -8.29
C LEU A 221 -16.66 -20.08 -8.79
N PHE A 222 -15.41 -20.10 -9.23
CA PHE A 222 -14.77 -21.31 -9.79
C PHE A 222 -14.00 -22.14 -8.77
N VAL A 223 -13.76 -21.58 -7.57
CA VAL A 223 -12.87 -22.18 -6.56
C VAL A 223 -13.43 -22.05 -5.15
N TRP A 224 -14.72 -21.76 -5.02
CA TRP A 224 -15.38 -21.46 -3.76
C TRP A 224 -15.30 -22.61 -2.76
N VAL A 225 -14.80 -22.30 -1.57
CA VAL A 225 -14.78 -23.17 -0.41
C VAL A 225 -15.55 -22.50 0.72
N TRP A 226 -16.59 -23.16 1.23
CA TRP A 226 -17.38 -22.58 2.32
C TRP A 226 -16.48 -22.35 3.56
N PRO A 227 -16.43 -21.09 4.07
CA PRO A 227 -15.68 -20.79 5.27
C PRO A 227 -16.15 -21.63 6.46
N ALA A 228 -15.21 -22.16 7.23
CA ALA A 228 -15.53 -22.76 8.52
C ALA A 228 -15.68 -21.66 9.59
N TRP A 229 -16.34 -21.97 10.70
CA TRP A 229 -16.43 -21.06 11.83
C TRP A 229 -15.06 -20.62 12.38
N SER A 230 -14.06 -21.48 12.28
CA SER A 230 -12.66 -21.18 12.62
C SER A 230 -12.03 -20.09 11.75
N ASP A 231 -12.52 -19.88 10.53
CA ASP A 231 -12.01 -18.90 9.59
C ASP A 231 -12.61 -17.49 9.83
N ALA A 232 -13.78 -17.44 10.52
CA ALA A 232 -14.52 -16.18 10.74
C ALA A 232 -13.67 -15.06 11.38
N PRO A 233 -12.86 -15.28 12.43
CA PRO A 233 -12.03 -14.22 13.00
C PRO A 233 -10.98 -13.71 12.02
N TRP A 234 -10.42 -14.58 11.17
CA TRP A 234 -9.43 -14.18 10.17
C TRP A 234 -10.05 -13.42 9.00
N ILE A 235 -11.26 -13.82 8.58
CA ILE A 235 -12.04 -13.08 7.56
C ILE A 235 -12.40 -11.69 8.08
N ALA A 236 -12.86 -11.58 9.33
CA ALA A 236 -13.13 -10.29 9.96
C ALA A 236 -11.86 -9.44 10.07
N ALA A 237 -10.74 -10.06 10.48
CA ALA A 237 -9.45 -9.39 10.52
C ALA A 237 -9.04 -8.86 9.13
N MET A 238 -9.18 -9.66 8.06
CA MET A 238 -8.88 -9.23 6.69
C MET A 238 -9.72 -8.02 6.25
N GLY A 239 -11.03 -8.02 6.53
CA GLY A 239 -11.93 -6.91 6.20
C GLY A 239 -11.57 -5.62 6.93
N VAL A 240 -11.37 -5.72 8.27
CA VAL A 240 -11.01 -4.57 9.10
C VAL A 240 -9.63 -4.05 8.76
N THR A 241 -8.64 -4.91 8.71
CA THR A 241 -7.24 -4.50 8.51
C THR A 241 -6.97 -4.04 7.08
N GLY A 242 -7.64 -4.63 6.10
CA GLY A 242 -7.59 -4.16 4.71
C GLY A 242 -8.06 -2.71 4.54
N LEU A 243 -9.04 -2.28 5.35
CA LEU A 243 -9.49 -0.89 5.40
C LEU A 243 -8.56 -0.02 6.25
N THR A 244 -8.28 -0.44 7.50
CA THR A 244 -7.55 0.40 8.47
C THR A 244 -6.11 0.63 8.07
N ALA A 245 -5.42 -0.35 7.48
CA ALA A 245 -4.04 -0.21 7.02
C ALA A 245 -3.89 0.94 6.00
N HIS A 246 -4.72 0.93 4.96
CA HIS A 246 -4.65 1.94 3.89
C HIS A 246 -5.18 3.30 4.34
N TYR A 247 -6.24 3.32 5.17
CA TYR A 247 -6.77 4.56 5.72
C TYR A 247 -5.77 5.23 6.67
N ALA A 248 -5.17 4.45 7.58
CA ALA A 248 -4.20 4.96 8.54
C ALA A 248 -2.92 5.47 7.85
N MET A 249 -2.42 4.77 6.83
CA MET A 249 -1.32 5.24 5.99
C MET A 249 -1.66 6.59 5.32
N GLY A 250 -2.85 6.68 4.71
CA GLY A 250 -3.31 7.93 4.10
C GLY A 250 -3.42 9.07 5.11
N LYS A 251 -3.89 8.80 6.32
CA LYS A 251 -3.95 9.78 7.42
C LYS A 251 -2.56 10.20 7.89
N ALA A 252 -1.63 9.27 8.08
CA ALA A 252 -0.25 9.59 8.44
C ALA A 252 0.38 10.55 7.40
N LEU A 253 0.23 10.24 6.12
CA LEU A 253 0.73 11.07 5.01
C LEU A 253 0.02 12.42 4.89
N SER A 254 -1.20 12.57 5.38
CA SER A 254 -1.91 13.86 5.41
C SER A 254 -1.49 14.77 6.57
N LEU A 255 -0.84 14.23 7.60
CA LEU A 255 -0.44 14.92 8.83
C LEU A 255 1.05 15.18 8.91
N GLY A 256 1.87 14.39 8.22
CA GLY A 256 3.32 14.48 8.25
C GLY A 256 3.93 14.44 6.86
N ASP A 257 5.17 14.95 6.76
CA ASP A 257 5.93 14.91 5.52
C ASP A 257 6.20 13.47 5.10
N ALA A 258 6.11 13.19 3.80
CA ALA A 258 6.39 11.87 3.25
C ALA A 258 7.79 11.35 3.63
N SER A 259 8.77 12.25 3.71
CA SER A 259 10.15 11.96 4.15
C SER A 259 10.26 11.47 5.59
N PHE A 260 9.29 11.82 6.43
CA PHE A 260 9.20 11.34 7.81
C PHE A 260 8.36 10.07 7.91
N VAL A 261 7.20 10.03 7.23
CA VAL A 261 6.21 8.94 7.35
C VAL A 261 6.65 7.67 6.62
N LEU A 262 7.15 7.78 5.37
CA LEU A 262 7.49 6.61 4.56
C LEU A 262 8.61 5.75 5.14
N PRO A 263 9.69 6.32 5.73
CA PRO A 263 10.68 5.49 6.41
C PRO A 263 10.13 4.68 7.58
N MET A 264 9.07 5.15 8.23
CA MET A 264 8.45 4.40 9.32
C MET A 264 7.78 3.10 8.85
N ASP A 265 7.30 3.04 7.58
CA ASP A 265 6.69 1.81 7.03
C ASP A 265 7.67 0.64 6.99
N PHE A 266 8.97 0.90 6.91
CA PHE A 266 9.98 -0.17 6.96
C PHE A 266 10.03 -0.90 8.31
N LEU A 267 9.51 -0.31 9.39
CA LEU A 267 9.33 -1.01 10.67
C LEU A 267 8.33 -2.18 10.54
N ARG A 268 7.52 -2.19 9.49
CA ARG A 268 6.62 -3.31 9.16
C ARG A 268 7.41 -4.61 8.97
N LEU A 269 8.60 -4.57 8.36
CA LEU A 269 9.41 -5.77 8.11
C LEU A 269 9.83 -6.49 9.41
N PRO A 270 10.49 -5.83 10.39
CA PRO A 270 10.81 -6.52 11.64
C PRO A 270 9.55 -6.94 12.42
N CYS A 271 8.45 -6.20 12.35
CA CYS A 271 7.20 -6.62 12.99
C CYS A 271 6.62 -7.88 12.35
N ILE A 272 6.60 -7.97 11.01
CA ILE A 272 6.16 -9.17 10.27
C ILE A 272 7.11 -10.34 10.56
N ALA A 273 8.41 -10.10 10.56
CA ALA A 273 9.41 -11.12 10.87
C ALA A 273 9.24 -11.71 12.27
N LEU A 274 8.98 -10.83 13.25
CA LEU A 274 8.69 -11.27 14.62
C LEU A 274 7.39 -12.08 14.69
N ALA A 275 6.33 -11.61 14.04
CA ALA A 275 5.05 -12.33 13.98
C ALA A 275 5.21 -13.70 13.30
N ALA A 276 5.94 -13.76 12.18
CA ALA A 276 6.22 -14.99 11.44
C ALA A 276 7.05 -15.99 12.28
N PHE A 277 8.04 -15.49 13.02
CA PHE A 277 8.82 -16.31 13.93
C PHE A 277 7.97 -16.88 15.09
N VAL A 278 7.19 -16.01 15.76
CA VAL A 278 6.40 -16.41 16.93
C VAL A 278 5.24 -17.36 16.55
N ILE A 279 4.56 -17.08 15.42
CA ILE A 279 3.33 -17.81 15.05
C ILE A 279 3.64 -19.04 14.20
N TYR A 280 4.62 -18.95 13.30
CA TYR A 280 4.90 -19.98 12.29
C TYR A 280 6.28 -20.64 12.45
N GLY A 281 7.11 -20.16 13.38
CA GLY A 281 8.49 -20.64 13.53
C GLY A 281 9.41 -20.27 12.36
N GLU A 282 8.99 -19.33 11.49
CA GLU A 282 9.78 -18.89 10.34
C GLU A 282 11.02 -18.11 10.83
N ARG A 283 12.20 -18.51 10.35
CA ARG A 283 13.46 -17.82 10.65
C ARG A 283 13.88 -16.99 9.45
N ILE A 284 14.37 -15.78 9.72
CA ILE A 284 14.98 -14.95 8.70
C ILE A 284 16.43 -15.41 8.54
N ASP A 285 16.83 -15.78 7.34
CA ASP A 285 18.23 -16.04 7.01
C ASP A 285 19.02 -14.74 6.84
N GLY A 286 20.37 -14.85 6.91
CA GLY A 286 21.26 -13.69 6.81
C GLY A 286 21.19 -12.98 5.46
N TRP A 287 20.89 -13.70 4.38
CA TRP A 287 20.75 -13.12 3.04
C TRP A 287 19.47 -12.30 2.90
N THR A 288 18.36 -12.79 3.43
CA THR A 288 17.09 -12.04 3.50
C THR A 288 17.28 -10.76 4.32
N MET A 289 17.99 -10.83 5.44
CA MET A 289 18.30 -9.65 6.25
C MET A 289 19.18 -8.65 5.48
N LEU A 290 20.24 -9.12 4.81
CA LEU A 290 21.11 -8.27 3.99
C LEU A 290 20.32 -7.59 2.86
N GLY A 291 19.51 -8.36 2.14
CA GLY A 291 18.69 -7.84 1.05
C GLY A 291 17.68 -6.81 1.51
N ALA A 292 17.00 -7.05 2.63
CA ALA A 292 16.09 -6.09 3.25
C ALA A 292 16.79 -4.78 3.64
N LEU A 293 18.00 -4.87 4.21
CA LEU A 293 18.81 -3.70 4.56
C LEU A 293 19.25 -2.90 3.32
N LEU A 294 19.61 -3.57 2.22
CA LEU A 294 19.99 -2.90 0.96
C LEU A 294 18.78 -2.16 0.34
N ILE A 295 17.60 -2.79 0.32
CA ILE A 295 16.37 -2.16 -0.15
C ILE A 295 16.01 -0.96 0.72
N PHE A 296 16.08 -1.13 2.04
CA PHE A 296 15.82 -0.06 3.00
C PHE A 296 16.76 1.13 2.80
N ALA A 297 18.08 0.87 2.78
CA ALA A 297 19.08 1.93 2.66
C ALA A 297 18.93 2.73 1.37
N GLY A 298 18.70 2.06 0.24
CA GLY A 298 18.47 2.71 -1.05
C GLY A 298 17.23 3.59 -1.05
N ASN A 299 16.11 3.07 -0.56
CA ASN A 299 14.84 3.80 -0.47
C ASN A 299 14.91 4.97 0.53
N TYR A 300 15.50 4.74 1.72
CA TYR A 300 15.67 5.77 2.74
C TYR A 300 16.51 6.94 2.23
N TRP A 301 17.61 6.65 1.55
CA TRP A 301 18.45 7.69 0.98
C TRP A 301 17.72 8.48 -0.10
N SER A 302 17.01 7.81 -1.01
CA SER A 302 16.22 8.48 -2.05
C SER A 302 15.18 9.44 -1.45
N VAL A 303 14.38 8.97 -0.49
CA VAL A 303 13.36 9.79 0.19
C VAL A 303 13.99 10.98 0.91
N ARG A 304 15.11 10.77 1.60
CA ARG A 304 15.82 11.83 2.34
C ARG A 304 16.37 12.91 1.41
N GLN A 305 16.84 12.54 0.21
CA GLN A 305 17.36 13.51 -0.75
C GLN A 305 16.25 14.31 -1.44
N GLU A 306 15.12 13.68 -1.75
CA GLU A 306 13.94 14.37 -2.31
C GLU A 306 13.35 15.41 -1.35
N SER A 307 13.61 15.26 -0.05
CA SER A 307 13.09 16.16 1.00
C SER A 307 14.02 17.33 1.32
N ARG A 308 15.21 17.38 0.73
CA ARG A 308 16.12 18.52 0.92
C ARG A 308 15.65 19.67 0.02
N PRO A 309 15.41 20.86 0.58
CA PRO A 309 15.19 22.04 -0.23
C PRO A 309 16.44 22.27 -1.08
N GLY A 310 16.26 22.36 -2.41
CA GLY A 310 17.30 22.74 -3.37
C GLY A 310 17.68 24.20 -3.24
#